data_8525575be557d92ee963db8407bba75c
#
_entry.id   8525575be557d92ee963db8407bba75c
#
_cell.length_a   1.000
_cell.length_b   1.000
_cell.length_c   1.000
_cell.angle_alpha   90.00
_cell.angle_beta   90.00
_cell.angle_gamma   90.00
#
_symmetry.space_group_name_H-M   'P 1'
#
loop_
_entity.id
_entity.type
_entity.pdbx_description
1 polymer ?
#
loop_
_entity_poly.entity_id
_entity_poly.type
_entity_poly.pdbx_seq_one_letter_code
_entity_poly.pdbx_strand_id
1 'polypeptide(L)'
;MADEVGLFYLMMKKREEEESYIRRRNLTVLRNKKDPFSYEENTFRKFFRFPKSLCWDLINQLKPYDKQQTSIPFELRFISVLYFLCNGSYQCCVGNAYFAVMSQPTISRCIEYICKLVVERKHGEVRFPNSVEEYNRIKTGFYSKFGIKGVIGAIDCTHVGIIAPALSNTVVQHDYMNRKGYYSINVEAVCDDELIFRHVNAKFPGSCHDSGIWTTSPARIKLIRKHSDGALKWLLGDSGYPLEPWLFTPVANPETPNEQNFNTRHIRARNTIERAFGVLKSRFRSISRERTLRYKHSKAAIFIYTCTIFHNILEKRGIFLNETEILPDRSPPENVETISEIHSGEYYTRGRAARQRCINTLNN
;
A
#
# COMPACT_ATOMS: atom_id res chain seq x y z
N MET A 1 34.23 4.81 50.01
CA MET A 1 33.00 5.38 49.42
C MET A 1 32.95 5.30 47.90
N ALA A 2 33.94 5.80 47.11
CA ALA A 2 33.90 5.68 45.65
C ALA A 2 33.96 4.21 45.16
N ASP A 3 34.78 3.35 45.81
CA ASP A 3 34.91 1.93 45.45
C ASP A 3 33.67 1.10 45.80
N GLU A 4 32.94 1.46 46.85
CA GLU A 4 31.71 0.78 47.26
C GLU A 4 30.56 1.06 46.29
N VAL A 5 30.45 2.31 45.80
CA VAL A 5 29.45 2.68 44.78
C VAL A 5 29.74 2.00 43.45
N GLY A 6 31.04 1.90 43.09
CA GLY A 6 31.47 1.17 41.90
C GLY A 6 31.16 -0.34 41.98
N LEU A 7 31.43 -0.97 43.14
CA LEU A 7 31.12 -2.37 43.36
C LEU A 7 29.61 -2.62 43.34
N PHE A 8 28.82 -1.77 43.98
CA PHE A 8 27.37 -1.88 43.98
C PHE A 8 26.81 -1.76 42.55
N TYR A 9 27.29 -0.79 41.73
CA TYR A 9 26.90 -0.65 40.35
C TYR A 9 27.19 -1.91 39.51
N LEU A 10 28.38 -2.50 39.68
CA LEU A 10 28.79 -3.75 39.02
C LEU A 10 27.90 -4.94 39.42
N MET A 11 27.56 -5.03 40.70
CA MET A 11 26.65 -6.07 41.20
C MET A 11 25.24 -5.92 40.63
N MET A 12 24.72 -4.71 40.60
CA MET A 12 23.38 -4.42 39.96
C MET A 12 23.38 -4.75 38.48
N LYS A 13 24.42 -4.36 37.75
CA LYS A 13 24.58 -4.67 36.34
C LYS A 13 24.64 -6.18 36.08
N LYS A 14 25.39 -6.91 36.87
CA LYS A 14 25.49 -8.38 36.77
C LYS A 14 24.13 -9.05 37.02
N ARG A 15 23.37 -8.56 38.01
CA ARG A 15 22.04 -9.07 38.33
C ARG A 15 21.06 -8.79 37.17
N GLU A 16 21.08 -7.60 36.58
CA GLU A 16 20.26 -7.28 35.41
C GLU A 16 20.60 -8.18 34.21
N GLU A 17 21.89 -8.47 33.99
CA GLU A 17 22.33 -9.40 32.94
C GLU A 17 21.82 -10.83 33.16
N GLU A 18 21.88 -11.32 34.40
CA GLU A 18 21.38 -12.65 34.79
C GLU A 18 19.86 -12.76 34.65
N GLU A 19 19.10 -11.75 35.12
CA GLU A 19 17.65 -11.68 34.97
C GLU A 19 17.26 -11.63 33.48
N SER A 20 17.98 -10.86 32.68
CA SER A 20 17.80 -10.79 31.22
C SER A 20 18.07 -12.14 30.54
N TYR A 21 19.13 -12.88 30.98
CA TYR A 21 19.45 -14.21 30.46
C TYR A 21 18.35 -15.23 30.78
N ILE A 22 17.90 -15.28 32.04
CA ILE A 22 16.81 -16.17 32.48
C ILE A 22 15.53 -15.87 31.68
N ARG A 23 15.18 -14.58 31.54
CA ARG A 23 14.01 -14.16 30.75
C ARG A 23 14.10 -14.62 29.30
N ARG A 24 15.26 -14.44 28.64
CA ARG A 24 15.48 -14.91 27.26
C ARG A 24 15.33 -16.43 27.13
N ARG A 25 15.89 -17.20 28.09
CA ARG A 25 15.79 -18.66 28.11
C ARG A 25 14.32 -19.11 28.25
N ASN A 26 13.55 -18.50 29.14
CA ASN A 26 12.16 -18.82 29.37
C ASN A 26 11.31 -18.50 28.11
N LEU A 27 11.56 -17.36 27.45
CA LEU A 27 10.90 -17.01 26.19
C LEU A 27 11.23 -18.02 25.08
N THR A 28 12.44 -18.54 25.03
CA THR A 28 12.85 -19.57 24.06
C THR A 28 12.15 -20.89 24.29
N VAL A 29 12.05 -21.33 25.54
CA VAL A 29 11.32 -22.55 25.89
C VAL A 29 9.85 -22.45 25.57
N LEU A 30 9.23 -21.30 25.84
CA LEU A 30 7.82 -21.04 25.51
C LEU A 30 7.57 -21.02 23.99
N ARG A 31 8.47 -20.43 23.22
CA ARG A 31 8.37 -20.39 21.74
C ARG A 31 8.45 -21.77 21.11
N ASN A 32 9.35 -22.60 21.58
CA ASN A 32 9.57 -23.96 21.03
C ASN A 32 8.37 -24.90 21.22
N LYS A 33 7.42 -24.53 22.10
CA LYS A 33 6.19 -25.29 22.35
C LYS A 33 5.01 -24.84 21.47
N LYS A 34 5.18 -23.83 20.63
CA LYS A 34 4.06 -23.15 19.93
C LYS A 34 4.38 -22.95 18.47
N ASP A 35 3.58 -23.58 17.61
CA ASP A 35 3.69 -23.46 16.16
C ASP A 35 2.45 -22.74 15.62
N PRO A 36 2.58 -21.56 14.99
CA PRO A 36 1.47 -20.85 14.37
C PRO A 36 0.82 -21.65 13.24
N PHE A 37 1.55 -22.55 12.60
CA PHE A 37 1.01 -23.40 11.53
C PHE A 37 0.19 -24.59 12.05
N SER A 38 0.15 -24.81 13.37
CA SER A 38 -0.74 -25.82 13.99
C SER A 38 -2.21 -25.41 14.02
N TYR A 39 -2.54 -24.11 13.87
CA TYR A 39 -3.93 -23.67 13.76
C TYR A 39 -4.64 -24.37 12.60
N GLU A 40 -5.95 -24.57 12.69
CA GLU A 40 -6.79 -24.94 11.55
C GLU A 40 -6.68 -23.86 10.45
N GLU A 41 -6.82 -24.25 9.16
CA GLU A 41 -6.64 -23.35 8.00
C GLU A 41 -7.53 -22.09 8.09
N ASN A 42 -8.80 -22.25 8.46
CA ASN A 42 -9.74 -21.13 8.59
C ASN A 42 -9.34 -20.16 9.72
N THR A 43 -8.89 -20.71 10.85
CA THR A 43 -8.40 -19.92 11.97
C THR A 43 -7.10 -19.19 11.60
N PHE A 44 -6.19 -19.87 10.93
CA PHE A 44 -4.95 -19.28 10.43
C PHE A 44 -5.24 -18.10 9.49
N ARG A 45 -6.13 -18.27 8.52
CA ARG A 45 -6.54 -17.21 7.59
C ARG A 45 -7.21 -16.03 8.27
N LYS A 46 -7.98 -16.23 9.34
CA LYS A 46 -8.54 -15.13 10.13
C LYS A 46 -7.46 -14.24 10.74
N PHE A 47 -6.37 -14.84 11.24
CA PHE A 47 -5.28 -14.09 11.87
C PHE A 47 -4.30 -13.47 10.87
N PHE A 48 -3.96 -14.21 9.82
CA PHE A 48 -2.85 -13.86 8.93
C PHE A 48 -3.29 -13.44 7.53
N ARG A 49 -4.57 -13.57 7.18
CA ARG A 49 -5.18 -13.27 5.87
C ARG A 49 -4.59 -14.05 4.69
N PHE A 50 -3.71 -15.00 4.94
CA PHE A 50 -3.02 -15.84 3.97
C PHE A 50 -3.33 -17.31 4.22
N PRO A 51 -3.42 -18.16 3.17
CA PRO A 51 -3.34 -19.60 3.35
C PRO A 51 -1.96 -20.01 3.86
N LYS A 52 -1.89 -21.08 4.65
CA LYS A 52 -0.62 -21.63 5.14
C LYS A 52 0.36 -21.95 4.01
N SER A 53 -0.13 -22.56 2.93
CA SER A 53 0.68 -22.90 1.75
C SER A 53 1.38 -21.69 1.17
N LEU A 54 0.66 -20.58 0.98
CA LEU A 54 1.24 -19.34 0.46
C LEU A 54 2.25 -18.73 1.43
N CYS A 55 2.00 -18.80 2.75
CA CYS A 55 2.98 -18.37 3.73
C CYS A 55 4.29 -19.17 3.61
N TRP A 56 4.22 -20.50 3.47
CA TRP A 56 5.38 -21.35 3.26
C TRP A 56 6.10 -21.06 1.95
N ASP A 57 5.36 -20.84 0.85
CA ASP A 57 5.95 -20.42 -0.43
C ASP A 57 6.77 -19.13 -0.27
N LEU A 58 6.22 -18.11 0.41
CA LEU A 58 6.90 -16.84 0.65
C LEU A 58 8.10 -16.99 1.59
N ILE A 59 7.97 -17.75 2.65
CA ILE A 59 9.06 -18.06 3.58
C ILE A 59 10.21 -18.74 2.82
N ASN A 60 9.94 -19.76 2.04
CA ASN A 60 10.95 -20.50 1.28
C ASN A 60 11.65 -19.61 0.24
N GLN A 61 10.94 -18.67 -0.36
CA GLN A 61 11.51 -17.71 -1.31
C GLN A 61 12.34 -16.61 -0.65
N LEU A 62 12.04 -16.21 0.58
CA LEU A 62 12.71 -15.09 1.27
C LEU A 62 13.82 -15.56 2.21
N LYS A 63 13.67 -16.71 2.84
CA LYS A 63 14.63 -17.27 3.84
C LYS A 63 16.08 -17.39 3.31
N PRO A 64 16.34 -17.75 2.04
CA PRO A 64 17.73 -17.79 1.53
C PRO A 64 18.46 -16.43 1.55
N TYR A 65 17.70 -15.33 1.65
CA TYR A 65 18.23 -13.97 1.72
C TYR A 65 18.30 -13.42 3.14
N ASP A 66 17.98 -14.26 4.15
CA ASP A 66 18.08 -13.87 5.55
C ASP A 66 19.55 -13.77 6.00
N LYS A 67 19.96 -12.54 6.32
CA LYS A 67 21.31 -12.24 6.78
C LYS A 67 21.39 -12.02 8.30
N GLN A 68 20.27 -12.13 9.02
CA GLN A 68 20.25 -11.91 10.46
C GLN A 68 20.68 -13.16 11.21
N GLN A 69 21.77 -13.03 11.96
CA GLN A 69 22.15 -14.04 12.95
C GLN A 69 21.30 -13.86 14.22
N THR A 70 20.28 -14.69 14.36
CA THR A 70 19.35 -14.67 15.51
C THR A 70 18.88 -16.07 15.83
N SER A 71 18.63 -16.34 17.13
CA SER A 71 18.03 -17.59 17.60
C SER A 71 16.54 -17.74 17.28
N ILE A 72 15.91 -16.71 16.69
CA ILE A 72 14.49 -16.74 16.36
C ILE A 72 14.34 -17.23 14.91
N PRO A 73 13.63 -18.34 14.66
CA PRO A 73 13.42 -18.86 13.32
C PRO A 73 12.83 -17.83 12.38
N PHE A 74 13.25 -17.85 11.10
CA PHE A 74 12.76 -16.91 10.08
C PHE A 74 11.25 -16.97 9.94
N GLU A 75 10.69 -18.18 9.96
CA GLU A 75 9.26 -18.46 9.86
C GLU A 75 8.47 -17.71 10.92
N LEU A 76 8.94 -17.76 12.15
CA LEU A 76 8.28 -17.10 13.28
C LEU A 76 8.36 -15.58 13.16
N ARG A 77 9.50 -15.04 12.72
CA ARG A 77 9.68 -13.61 12.46
C ARG A 77 8.73 -13.15 11.34
N PHE A 78 8.66 -13.90 10.24
CA PHE A 78 7.78 -13.61 9.10
C PHE A 78 6.32 -13.60 9.51
N ILE A 79 5.84 -14.65 10.17
CA ILE A 79 4.43 -14.75 10.61
C ILE A 79 4.07 -13.66 11.63
N SER A 80 4.99 -13.27 12.52
CA SER A 80 4.76 -12.19 13.48
C SER A 80 4.61 -10.83 12.77
N VAL A 81 5.39 -10.60 11.72
CA VAL A 81 5.27 -9.39 10.89
C VAL A 81 3.96 -9.41 10.09
N LEU A 82 3.59 -10.55 9.52
CA LEU A 82 2.32 -10.70 8.82
C LEU A 82 1.14 -10.43 9.75
N TYR A 83 1.17 -10.97 10.98
CA TYR A 83 0.16 -10.71 12.01
C TYR A 83 0.06 -9.21 12.34
N PHE A 84 1.19 -8.52 12.50
CA PHE A 84 1.22 -7.07 12.70
C PHE A 84 0.54 -6.31 11.55
N LEU A 85 0.90 -6.61 10.31
CA LEU A 85 0.36 -5.92 9.14
C LEU A 85 -1.14 -6.17 8.98
N CYS A 86 -1.59 -7.41 9.14
CA CYS A 86 -2.98 -7.80 8.95
C CYS A 86 -3.92 -7.26 10.04
N ASN A 87 -3.47 -7.24 11.30
CA ASN A 87 -4.34 -6.88 12.41
C ASN A 87 -4.17 -5.44 12.92
N GLY A 88 -3.10 -4.74 12.51
CA GLY A 88 -2.79 -3.40 12.99
C GLY A 88 -2.50 -3.34 14.50
N SER A 89 -2.09 -4.45 15.10
CA SER A 89 -1.85 -4.57 16.54
C SER A 89 -0.63 -3.79 16.99
N TYR A 90 -0.59 -3.39 18.28
CA TYR A 90 0.63 -2.82 18.87
C TYR A 90 1.74 -3.88 18.90
N GLN A 91 3.01 -3.45 18.80
CA GLN A 91 4.16 -4.36 18.84
C GLN A 91 4.21 -5.22 20.12
N CYS A 92 3.82 -4.66 21.26
CA CYS A 92 3.73 -5.41 22.52
C CYS A 92 2.66 -6.52 22.44
N CYS A 93 1.51 -6.24 21.83
CA CYS A 93 0.45 -7.25 21.63
C CYS A 93 0.91 -8.36 20.67
N VAL A 94 1.61 -8.00 19.60
CA VAL A 94 2.21 -8.98 18.68
C VAL A 94 3.24 -9.84 19.42
N GLY A 95 4.10 -9.24 20.23
CA GLY A 95 5.11 -9.96 20.99
C GLY A 95 4.51 -10.91 22.04
N ASN A 96 3.38 -10.56 22.62
CA ASN A 96 2.63 -11.36 23.57
C ASN A 96 1.66 -12.37 22.93
N ALA A 97 1.53 -12.34 21.60
CA ALA A 97 0.68 -13.32 20.91
C ALA A 97 1.18 -14.74 21.19
N TYR A 98 0.22 -15.66 21.32
CA TYR A 98 0.45 -17.04 21.71
C TYR A 98 1.62 -17.72 20.98
N PHE A 99 1.82 -17.45 19.73
CA PHE A 99 2.85 -18.04 18.87
C PHE A 99 4.16 -17.24 18.83
N ALA A 100 4.13 -15.91 19.08
CA ALA A 100 5.29 -15.05 18.85
C ALA A 100 6.28 -15.11 20.03
N VAL A 101 5.80 -14.86 21.25
CA VAL A 101 6.58 -14.87 22.51
C VAL A 101 7.92 -14.12 22.35
N MET A 102 7.85 -12.86 21.91
CA MET A 102 9.00 -12.00 21.66
C MET A 102 8.87 -10.67 22.40
N SER A 103 9.99 -10.09 22.80
CA SER A 103 9.98 -8.74 23.38
C SER A 103 9.60 -7.70 22.32
N GLN A 104 8.99 -6.58 22.75
CA GLN A 104 8.62 -5.49 21.85
C GLN A 104 9.80 -4.96 20.99
N PRO A 105 11.04 -4.76 21.51
CA PRO A 105 12.17 -4.36 20.67
C PRO A 105 12.53 -5.41 19.62
N THR A 106 12.33 -6.68 19.90
CA THR A 106 12.56 -7.76 18.94
C THR A 106 11.53 -7.70 17.82
N ILE A 107 10.24 -7.55 18.15
CA ILE A 107 9.18 -7.38 17.16
C ILE A 107 9.46 -6.15 16.28
N SER A 108 9.88 -5.02 16.88
CA SER A 108 10.23 -3.81 16.12
C SER A 108 11.31 -4.05 15.07
N ARG A 109 12.36 -4.80 15.44
CA ARG A 109 13.44 -5.19 14.51
C ARG A 109 12.97 -6.17 13.44
N CYS A 110 12.14 -7.14 13.82
CA CYS A 110 11.55 -8.09 12.86
C CYS A 110 10.70 -7.37 11.80
N ILE A 111 9.81 -6.45 12.22
CA ILE A 111 8.95 -5.68 11.31
C ILE A 111 9.82 -4.91 10.31
N GLU A 112 10.81 -4.16 10.80
CA GLU A 112 11.67 -3.36 9.92
C GLU A 112 12.44 -4.25 8.92
N TYR A 113 13.05 -5.32 9.41
CA TYR A 113 13.87 -6.20 8.60
C TYR A 113 13.07 -6.96 7.55
N ILE A 114 12.00 -7.64 7.96
CA ILE A 114 11.19 -8.46 7.04
C ILE A 114 10.50 -7.57 6.00
N CYS A 115 9.94 -6.40 6.38
CA CYS A 115 9.32 -5.50 5.41
C CYS A 115 10.35 -4.99 4.38
N LYS A 116 11.57 -4.62 4.79
CA LYS A 116 12.65 -4.26 3.87
C LYS A 116 13.00 -5.42 2.94
N LEU A 117 13.17 -6.62 3.48
CA LEU A 117 13.48 -7.82 2.69
C LEU A 117 12.39 -8.12 1.65
N VAL A 118 11.11 -7.99 2.01
CA VAL A 118 9.99 -8.15 1.09
C VAL A 118 10.06 -7.11 -0.02
N VAL A 119 10.26 -5.84 0.30
CA VAL A 119 10.37 -4.77 -0.71
C VAL A 119 11.57 -5.04 -1.62
N GLU A 120 12.73 -5.37 -1.10
CA GLU A 120 13.95 -5.63 -1.88
C GLU A 120 13.79 -6.82 -2.85
N ARG A 121 13.11 -7.89 -2.42
CA ARG A 121 13.04 -9.14 -3.20
C ARG A 121 11.76 -9.29 -4.03
N LYS A 122 10.71 -8.54 -3.69
CA LYS A 122 9.39 -8.67 -4.31
C LYS A 122 8.86 -7.38 -4.92
N HIS A 123 9.68 -6.30 -5.02
CA HIS A 123 9.23 -5.04 -5.65
C HIS A 123 8.69 -5.22 -7.07
N GLY A 124 9.15 -6.23 -7.80
CA GLY A 124 8.64 -6.57 -9.12
C GLY A 124 7.17 -6.99 -9.17
N GLU A 125 6.55 -7.29 -8.02
CA GLU A 125 5.10 -7.55 -7.94
C GLU A 125 4.27 -6.30 -8.24
N VAL A 126 4.82 -5.10 -7.98
CA VAL A 126 4.18 -3.81 -8.26
C VAL A 126 4.92 -3.15 -9.42
N ARG A 127 4.45 -3.39 -10.63
CA ARG A 127 5.05 -2.82 -11.83
C ARG A 127 4.01 -2.53 -12.91
N PHE A 128 4.26 -1.51 -13.71
CA PHE A 128 3.51 -1.29 -14.94
C PHE A 128 3.70 -2.46 -15.91
N PRO A 129 2.69 -2.72 -16.76
CA PRO A 129 2.81 -3.67 -17.86
C PRO A 129 4.05 -3.34 -18.70
N ASN A 130 4.74 -4.37 -19.16
CA ASN A 130 5.96 -4.23 -19.97
C ASN A 130 5.86 -4.93 -21.33
N SER A 131 4.84 -5.77 -21.55
CA SER A 131 4.57 -6.43 -22.82
C SER A 131 3.25 -5.96 -23.45
N VAL A 132 3.11 -6.16 -24.74
CA VAL A 132 1.89 -5.84 -25.50
C VAL A 132 0.72 -6.67 -24.99
N GLU A 133 0.96 -7.93 -24.69
CA GLU A 133 -0.02 -8.91 -24.18
C GLU A 133 -0.60 -8.46 -22.84
N GLU A 134 0.26 -8.02 -21.90
CA GLU A 134 -0.19 -7.49 -20.61
C GLU A 134 -1.06 -6.22 -20.79
N TYR A 135 -0.66 -5.29 -21.67
CA TYR A 135 -1.47 -4.11 -21.97
C TYR A 135 -2.82 -4.49 -22.58
N ASN A 136 -2.83 -5.44 -23.54
CA ASN A 136 -4.07 -5.86 -24.20
C ASN A 136 -4.99 -6.57 -23.22
N ARG A 137 -4.46 -7.43 -22.32
CA ARG A 137 -5.26 -8.05 -21.27
C ARG A 137 -6.01 -7.01 -20.42
N ILE A 138 -5.28 -6.00 -19.92
CA ILE A 138 -5.87 -4.95 -19.07
C ILE A 138 -6.91 -4.14 -19.85
N LYS A 139 -6.60 -3.74 -21.09
CA LYS A 139 -7.54 -2.99 -21.94
C LYS A 139 -8.82 -3.79 -22.19
N THR A 140 -8.69 -5.08 -22.50
CA THR A 140 -9.83 -5.96 -22.70
C THR A 140 -10.63 -6.11 -21.41
N GLY A 141 -9.98 -6.23 -20.26
CA GLY A 141 -10.62 -6.30 -18.96
C GLY A 141 -11.44 -5.05 -18.63
N PHE A 142 -10.88 -3.87 -18.80
CA PHE A 142 -11.64 -2.61 -18.63
C PHE A 142 -12.77 -2.46 -19.67
N TYR A 143 -12.51 -2.82 -20.91
CA TYR A 143 -13.54 -2.73 -21.94
C TYR A 143 -14.70 -3.67 -21.67
N SER A 144 -14.46 -4.93 -21.34
CA SER A 144 -15.50 -5.90 -21.03
C SER A 144 -16.36 -5.53 -19.83
N LYS A 145 -15.74 -4.93 -18.79
CA LYS A 145 -16.43 -4.55 -17.54
C LYS A 145 -17.16 -3.21 -17.63
N PHE A 146 -16.59 -2.25 -18.36
CA PHE A 146 -17.04 -0.85 -18.30
C PHE A 146 -17.31 -0.22 -19.68
N GLY A 147 -16.95 -0.87 -20.77
CA GLY A 147 -17.20 -0.42 -22.13
C GLY A 147 -16.33 0.76 -22.60
N ILE A 148 -15.19 1.05 -21.94
CA ILE A 148 -14.25 2.09 -22.36
C ILE A 148 -13.02 1.45 -22.97
N LYS A 149 -12.73 1.75 -24.24
CA LYS A 149 -11.55 1.24 -24.96
C LYS A 149 -10.27 1.94 -24.46
N GLY A 150 -9.14 1.26 -24.47
CA GLY A 150 -7.80 1.84 -24.26
C GLY A 150 -7.40 2.11 -22.82
N VAL A 151 -8.22 1.80 -21.84
CA VAL A 151 -7.88 1.99 -20.42
C VAL A 151 -6.85 0.97 -19.99
N ILE A 152 -5.77 1.45 -19.36
CA ILE A 152 -4.68 0.63 -18.82
C ILE A 152 -4.57 0.69 -17.30
N GLY A 153 -5.46 1.40 -16.64
CA GLY A 153 -5.55 1.50 -15.19
C GLY A 153 -6.39 2.68 -14.73
N ALA A 154 -6.77 2.63 -13.46
CA ALA A 154 -7.35 3.75 -12.73
C ALA A 154 -6.32 4.27 -11.73
N ILE A 155 -6.23 5.60 -11.60
CA ILE A 155 -5.31 6.29 -10.68
C ILE A 155 -6.10 7.06 -9.64
N ASP A 156 -5.61 7.03 -8.41
CA ASP A 156 -6.12 7.85 -7.32
C ASP A 156 -5.08 7.94 -6.19
N CYS A 157 -5.33 8.81 -5.22
CA CYS A 157 -4.54 8.92 -4.01
C CYS A 157 -5.33 8.46 -2.78
N THR A 158 -4.61 7.97 -1.78
CA THR A 158 -5.22 7.61 -0.50
C THR A 158 -4.32 7.97 0.67
N HIS A 159 -4.91 8.43 1.77
CA HIS A 159 -4.18 8.76 2.98
C HIS A 159 -3.96 7.56 3.88
N VAL A 160 -2.73 7.42 4.38
CA VAL A 160 -2.37 6.51 5.46
C VAL A 160 -1.92 7.33 6.66
N GLY A 161 -2.66 7.22 7.78
CA GLY A 161 -2.42 8.00 8.99
C GLY A 161 -1.07 7.65 9.66
N ILE A 162 -0.32 8.68 10.04
CA ILE A 162 0.93 8.56 10.80
C ILE A 162 0.90 9.48 12.02
N ILE A 163 1.75 9.24 13.00
CA ILE A 163 1.99 10.23 14.05
C ILE A 163 2.65 11.48 13.47
N ALA A 164 2.48 12.60 14.16
CA ALA A 164 3.19 13.84 13.82
C ALA A 164 4.68 13.56 13.63
N PRO A 165 5.27 13.86 12.45
CA PRO A 165 6.71 13.70 12.25
C PRO A 165 7.50 14.59 13.19
N ALA A 166 8.64 14.11 13.68
CA ALA A 166 9.55 14.95 14.43
C ALA A 166 10.11 16.06 13.52
N LEU A 167 10.18 17.28 14.04
CA LEU A 167 10.78 18.41 13.34
C LEU A 167 12.26 18.12 13.05
N SER A 168 12.69 18.45 11.85
CA SER A 168 14.10 18.39 11.43
C SER A 168 14.34 19.44 10.35
N ASN A 169 15.59 19.65 9.96
CA ASN A 169 15.95 20.60 8.88
C ASN A 169 15.32 20.24 7.53
N THR A 170 14.83 19.01 7.36
CA THR A 170 14.26 18.50 6.10
C THR A 170 12.78 18.08 6.22
N VAL A 171 12.20 18.16 7.41
CA VAL A 171 10.82 17.71 7.67
C VAL A 171 10.05 18.82 8.39
N VAL A 172 9.10 19.40 7.70
CA VAL A 172 8.12 20.33 8.26
C VAL A 172 6.88 19.54 8.66
N GLN A 173 6.53 19.59 9.94
CA GLN A 173 5.43 18.80 10.49
C GLN A 173 4.09 19.12 9.82
N HIS A 174 3.85 20.41 9.54
CA HIS A 174 2.62 20.90 8.94
C HIS A 174 2.37 20.31 7.55
N ASP A 175 3.42 20.00 6.78
CA ASP A 175 3.27 19.40 5.44
C ASP A 175 2.58 18.05 5.48
N TYR A 176 2.64 17.32 6.60
CA TYR A 176 1.97 16.03 6.76
C TYR A 176 0.51 16.13 7.21
N MET A 177 0.03 17.34 7.58
CA MET A 177 -1.37 17.55 7.94
C MET A 177 -2.24 17.55 6.68
N ASN A 178 -3.16 16.59 6.58
CA ASN A 178 -4.11 16.57 5.47
C ASN A 178 -5.33 17.46 5.73
N ARG A 179 -6.16 17.67 4.72
CA ARG A 179 -7.38 18.49 4.81
C ARG A 179 -8.40 18.00 5.84
N LYS A 180 -8.32 16.73 6.26
CA LYS A 180 -9.20 16.12 7.27
C LYS A 180 -8.66 16.29 8.70
N GLY A 181 -7.58 17.07 8.90
CA GLY A 181 -7.03 17.44 10.21
C GLY A 181 -6.22 16.34 10.91
N TYR A 182 -5.61 15.41 10.18
CA TYR A 182 -4.69 14.43 10.76
C TYR A 182 -3.42 14.27 9.92
N TYR A 183 -2.34 13.83 10.57
CA TYR A 183 -1.07 13.62 9.90
C TYR A 183 -1.11 12.33 9.08
N SER A 184 -0.67 12.41 7.82
CA SER A 184 -0.72 11.27 6.90
C SER A 184 0.37 11.33 5.84
N ILE A 185 0.59 10.18 5.21
CA ILE A 185 1.25 10.08 3.91
C ILE A 185 0.15 10.04 2.87
N ASN A 186 0.24 10.87 1.82
CA ASN A 186 -0.58 10.76 0.65
C ASN A 186 0.05 9.76 -0.32
N VAL A 187 -0.69 8.68 -0.63
CA VAL A 187 -0.21 7.53 -1.39
C VAL A 187 -0.88 7.50 -2.75
N GLU A 188 -0.14 7.89 -3.79
CA GLU A 188 -0.59 7.73 -5.17
C GLU A 188 -0.48 6.27 -5.60
N ALA A 189 -1.51 5.73 -6.24
CA ALA A 189 -1.45 4.40 -6.82
C ALA A 189 -2.23 4.29 -8.15
N VAL A 190 -1.82 3.34 -8.97
CA VAL A 190 -2.53 2.91 -10.18
C VAL A 190 -2.86 1.45 -10.04
N CYS A 191 -4.12 1.06 -10.25
CA CYS A 191 -4.51 -0.35 -10.34
C CYS A 191 -5.08 -0.70 -11.71
N ASP A 192 -5.06 -1.98 -12.04
CA ASP A 192 -5.74 -2.52 -13.22
C ASP A 192 -7.17 -2.98 -12.87
N ASP A 193 -7.83 -3.56 -13.87
CA ASP A 193 -9.21 -4.06 -13.81
C ASP A 193 -9.41 -5.25 -12.84
N GLU A 194 -8.32 -5.90 -12.41
CA GLU A 194 -8.28 -7.02 -11.44
C GLU A 194 -7.80 -6.56 -10.06
N LEU A 195 -7.83 -5.27 -9.75
CA LEU A 195 -7.37 -4.66 -8.50
C LEU A 195 -5.85 -4.83 -8.23
N ILE A 196 -5.07 -5.24 -9.23
CA ILE A 196 -3.61 -5.38 -9.11
C ILE A 196 -2.97 -3.99 -9.18
N PHE A 197 -2.26 -3.58 -8.15
CA PHE A 197 -1.52 -2.31 -8.16
C PHE A 197 -0.34 -2.38 -9.14
N ARG A 198 -0.37 -1.50 -10.13
CA ARG A 198 0.64 -1.35 -11.18
C ARG A 198 1.67 -0.27 -10.88
N HIS A 199 1.32 0.63 -9.97
CA HIS A 199 2.18 1.67 -9.42
C HIS A 199 1.75 2.03 -8.03
N VAL A 200 2.71 2.35 -7.16
CA VAL A 200 2.49 2.93 -5.83
C VAL A 200 3.60 3.93 -5.53
N ASN A 201 3.25 5.07 -4.99
CA ASN A 201 4.17 6.10 -4.56
C ASN A 201 3.75 6.64 -3.18
N ALA A 202 4.44 6.21 -2.14
CA ALA A 202 4.16 6.55 -0.74
C ALA A 202 5.19 7.55 -0.16
N LYS A 203 5.61 8.54 -0.96
CA LYS A 203 6.66 9.49 -0.57
C LYS A 203 6.13 10.87 -0.18
N PHE A 204 4.89 11.17 -0.52
CA PHE A 204 4.35 12.52 -0.37
C PHE A 204 3.70 12.74 0.99
N PRO A 205 3.93 13.92 1.60
CA PRO A 205 3.22 14.31 2.80
C PRO A 205 1.74 14.56 2.54
N GLY A 206 0.94 14.50 3.61
CA GLY A 206 -0.53 14.52 3.53
C GLY A 206 -1.14 15.80 2.99
N SER A 207 -0.43 16.95 3.00
CA SER A 207 -0.91 18.21 2.44
C SER A 207 -0.79 18.29 0.92
N CYS A 208 0.00 17.39 0.29
CA CYS A 208 0.16 17.42 -1.16
C CYS A 208 -1.13 17.05 -1.87
N HIS A 209 -1.50 17.87 -2.86
CA HIS A 209 -2.63 17.62 -3.75
C HIS A 209 -2.29 16.53 -4.79
N ASP A 210 -3.27 15.77 -5.22
CA ASP A 210 -3.11 14.66 -6.16
C ASP A 210 -2.53 15.12 -7.50
N SER A 211 -2.96 16.29 -8.01
CA SER A 211 -2.38 16.92 -9.20
C SER A 211 -0.89 17.26 -9.04
N GLY A 212 -0.49 17.76 -7.87
CA GLY A 212 0.90 18.06 -7.57
C GLY A 212 1.77 16.79 -7.49
N ILE A 213 1.23 15.72 -6.89
CA ILE A 213 1.88 14.41 -6.84
C ILE A 213 2.06 13.87 -8.26
N TRP A 214 1.00 13.91 -9.08
CA TRP A 214 1.02 13.45 -10.46
C TRP A 214 2.08 14.15 -11.30
N THR A 215 2.24 15.46 -11.16
CA THR A 215 3.22 16.25 -11.93
C THR A 215 4.64 15.69 -11.83
N THR A 216 5.02 15.17 -10.68
CA THR A 216 6.35 14.60 -10.40
C THR A 216 6.36 13.06 -10.39
N SER A 217 5.21 12.43 -10.66
CA SER A 217 5.05 10.97 -10.56
C SER A 217 5.92 10.22 -11.57
N PRO A 218 6.65 9.17 -11.12
CA PRO A 218 7.32 8.23 -12.02
C PRO A 218 6.35 7.56 -13.01
N ALA A 219 5.08 7.41 -12.63
CA ALA A 219 4.05 6.88 -13.50
C ALA A 219 3.82 7.81 -14.70
N ARG A 220 3.65 9.11 -14.46
CA ARG A 220 3.51 10.14 -15.50
C ARG A 220 4.72 10.17 -16.44
N ILE A 221 5.93 10.21 -15.88
CA ILE A 221 7.17 10.21 -16.67
C ILE A 221 7.24 8.98 -17.59
N LYS A 222 6.87 7.81 -17.08
CA LYS A 222 6.86 6.57 -17.87
C LYS A 222 5.82 6.61 -19.00
N LEU A 223 4.63 7.16 -18.73
CA LEU A 223 3.59 7.30 -19.75
C LEU A 223 3.98 8.32 -20.82
N ILE A 224 4.53 9.47 -20.47
CA ILE A 224 5.06 10.45 -21.41
C ILE A 224 6.06 9.79 -22.38
N ARG A 225 7.05 9.06 -21.84
CA ARG A 225 8.10 8.40 -22.64
C ARG A 225 7.58 7.31 -23.58
N LYS A 226 6.46 6.68 -23.22
CA LYS A 226 5.86 5.57 -23.98
C LYS A 226 4.63 5.97 -24.79
N HIS A 227 4.24 7.24 -24.71
CA HIS A 227 3.10 7.75 -25.47
C HIS A 227 3.54 8.01 -26.90
N SER A 228 2.78 7.46 -27.84
CA SER A 228 2.81 7.84 -29.26
C SER A 228 1.42 8.37 -29.63
N ASP A 229 1.39 9.39 -30.46
CA ASP A 229 0.13 9.95 -30.94
C ASP A 229 -0.71 8.86 -31.64
N GLY A 230 -1.97 8.74 -31.19
CA GLY A 230 -2.86 7.67 -31.66
C GLY A 230 -2.82 6.36 -30.85
N ALA A 231 -1.90 6.20 -29.91
CA ALA A 231 -1.92 5.03 -29.06
C ALA A 231 -3.10 5.06 -28.10
N LEU A 232 -3.94 4.01 -28.13
CA LEU A 232 -5.03 3.81 -27.18
C LEU A 232 -4.47 3.28 -25.84
N LYS A 233 -3.90 4.19 -25.03
CA LYS A 233 -3.32 3.87 -23.70
C LYS A 233 -3.48 5.05 -22.77
N TRP A 234 -4.45 4.99 -21.86
CA TRP A 234 -4.65 6.03 -20.87
C TRP A 234 -5.08 5.47 -19.53
N LEU A 235 -4.81 6.24 -18.49
CA LEU A 235 -5.35 6.05 -17.15
C LEU A 235 -6.66 6.82 -17.01
N LEU A 236 -7.47 6.44 -16.03
CA LEU A 236 -8.65 7.18 -15.59
C LEU A 236 -8.37 7.78 -14.20
N GLY A 237 -8.45 9.08 -14.07
CA GLY A 237 -8.34 9.83 -12.82
C GLY A 237 -9.63 10.63 -12.54
N ASP A 238 -9.76 11.15 -11.33
CA ASP A 238 -10.85 12.05 -10.99
C ASP A 238 -10.63 13.46 -11.56
N SER A 239 -11.55 14.39 -11.29
CA SER A 239 -11.47 15.78 -11.77
C SER A 239 -10.35 16.60 -11.11
N GLY A 240 -9.73 16.11 -10.05
CA GLY A 240 -8.57 16.72 -9.41
C GLY A 240 -7.26 16.51 -10.17
N TYR A 241 -7.24 15.62 -11.16
CA TYR A 241 -6.09 15.40 -12.04
C TYR A 241 -6.13 16.29 -13.28
N PRO A 242 -4.96 16.62 -13.88
CA PRO A 242 -4.94 17.30 -15.17
C PRO A 242 -5.37 16.35 -16.30
N LEU A 243 -6.17 16.87 -17.25
CA LEU A 243 -6.48 16.13 -18.47
C LEU A 243 -5.25 16.11 -19.39
N GLU A 244 -4.75 14.91 -19.67
CA GLU A 244 -3.57 14.69 -20.52
C GLU A 244 -3.85 13.57 -21.55
N PRO A 245 -3.07 13.44 -22.65
CA PRO A 245 -3.28 12.39 -23.64
C PRO A 245 -3.23 10.96 -23.09
N TRP A 246 -2.61 10.76 -21.95
CA TRP A 246 -2.44 9.49 -21.24
C TRP A 246 -3.22 9.41 -19.91
N LEU A 247 -3.97 10.46 -19.55
CA LEU A 247 -4.79 10.52 -18.33
C LEU A 247 -6.11 11.24 -18.62
N PHE A 248 -7.20 10.51 -18.58
CA PHE A 248 -8.53 11.05 -18.80
C PHE A 248 -9.26 11.30 -17.49
N THR A 249 -9.87 12.47 -17.42
CA THR A 249 -10.77 12.91 -16.35
C THR A 249 -12.20 13.00 -16.88
N PRO A 250 -13.23 13.06 -16.03
CA PRO A 250 -14.61 13.31 -16.48
C PRO A 250 -14.73 14.60 -17.30
N VAL A 251 -15.72 14.68 -18.16
CA VAL A 251 -16.12 15.93 -18.80
C VAL A 251 -16.83 16.79 -17.76
N ALA A 252 -16.32 18.00 -17.50
CA ALA A 252 -16.84 18.86 -16.42
C ALA A 252 -18.31 19.26 -16.65
N ASN A 253 -18.66 19.66 -17.88
CA ASN A 253 -20.03 20.03 -18.28
C ASN A 253 -20.43 19.16 -19.47
N PRO A 254 -20.99 17.98 -19.28
CA PRO A 254 -21.37 17.09 -20.37
C PRO A 254 -22.67 17.59 -21.01
N GLU A 255 -22.58 18.09 -22.24
CA GLU A 255 -23.72 18.65 -23.00
C GLU A 255 -24.39 17.57 -23.86
N THR A 256 -23.62 16.62 -24.37
CA THR A 256 -24.12 15.58 -25.27
C THR A 256 -24.43 14.26 -24.53
N PRO A 257 -25.37 13.44 -25.02
CA PRO A 257 -25.63 12.10 -24.47
C PRO A 257 -24.37 11.22 -24.45
N ASN A 258 -23.46 11.37 -25.41
CA ASN A 258 -22.22 10.63 -25.50
C ASN A 258 -21.25 11.01 -24.38
N GLU A 259 -21.15 12.28 -24.03
CA GLU A 259 -20.35 12.75 -22.90
C GLU A 259 -20.93 12.30 -21.57
N GLN A 260 -22.24 12.31 -21.39
CA GLN A 260 -22.91 11.78 -20.21
C GLN A 260 -22.69 10.28 -20.07
N ASN A 261 -22.78 9.52 -21.17
CA ASN A 261 -22.48 8.09 -21.20
C ASN A 261 -20.99 7.83 -20.87
N PHE A 262 -20.08 8.64 -21.44
CA PHE A 262 -18.66 8.57 -21.08
C PHE A 262 -18.45 8.79 -19.59
N ASN A 263 -18.98 9.85 -19.00
CA ASN A 263 -18.83 10.13 -17.58
C ASN A 263 -19.36 9.00 -16.70
N THR A 264 -20.51 8.44 -17.05
CA THR A 264 -21.10 7.30 -16.31
C THR A 264 -20.17 6.08 -16.33
N ARG A 265 -19.63 5.72 -17.51
CA ARG A 265 -18.69 4.61 -17.65
C ARG A 265 -17.35 4.93 -16.99
N HIS A 266 -16.85 6.16 -17.12
CA HIS A 266 -15.61 6.64 -16.50
C HIS A 266 -15.64 6.51 -14.98
N ILE A 267 -16.69 7.01 -14.32
CA ILE A 267 -16.87 6.93 -12.87
C ILE A 267 -16.87 5.46 -12.41
N ARG A 268 -17.65 4.61 -13.08
CA ARG A 268 -17.71 3.17 -12.76
C ARG A 268 -16.35 2.49 -12.92
N ALA A 269 -15.59 2.82 -13.97
CA ALA A 269 -14.28 2.27 -14.22
C ALA A 269 -13.23 2.79 -13.21
N ARG A 270 -13.29 4.08 -12.84
CA ARG A 270 -12.40 4.69 -11.84
C ARG A 270 -12.65 4.11 -10.43
N ASN A 271 -13.89 3.77 -10.09
CA ASN A 271 -14.20 3.15 -8.80
C ASN A 271 -13.42 1.84 -8.56
N THR A 272 -12.77 1.28 -9.58
CA THR A 272 -11.87 0.13 -9.43
C THR A 272 -10.71 0.45 -8.48
N ILE A 273 -10.11 1.65 -8.53
CA ILE A 273 -9.00 2.03 -7.63
C ILE A 273 -9.50 2.24 -6.19
N GLU A 274 -10.69 2.82 -6.01
CA GLU A 274 -11.29 2.96 -4.68
C GLU A 274 -11.56 1.58 -4.05
N ARG A 275 -12.09 0.64 -4.86
CA ARG A 275 -12.26 -0.75 -4.44
C ARG A 275 -10.92 -1.42 -4.09
N ALA A 276 -9.87 -1.19 -4.89
CA ALA A 276 -8.54 -1.72 -4.62
C ALA A 276 -7.99 -1.22 -3.28
N PHE A 277 -8.15 0.08 -2.97
CA PHE A 277 -7.79 0.64 -1.66
C PHE A 277 -8.63 0.06 -0.52
N GLY A 278 -9.93 -0.11 -0.72
CA GLY A 278 -10.82 -0.74 0.26
C GLY A 278 -10.36 -2.16 0.60
N VAL A 279 -10.09 -2.99 -0.40
CA VAL A 279 -9.57 -4.36 -0.22
C VAL A 279 -8.19 -4.35 0.45
N LEU A 280 -7.26 -3.50 0.00
CA LEU A 280 -5.91 -3.36 0.58
C LEU A 280 -5.97 -3.04 2.08
N LYS A 281 -6.75 -2.02 2.46
CA LYS A 281 -6.88 -1.57 3.86
C LYS A 281 -7.64 -2.57 4.74
N SER A 282 -8.57 -3.32 4.17
CA SER A 282 -9.31 -4.39 4.86
C SER A 282 -8.43 -5.60 5.15
N ARG A 283 -7.52 -5.96 4.22
CA ARG A 283 -6.51 -7.01 4.44
C ARG A 283 -5.46 -6.61 5.46
N PHE A 284 -4.98 -5.39 5.37
CA PHE A 284 -3.86 -4.89 6.16
C PHE A 284 -4.29 -3.72 7.03
N ARG A 285 -4.93 -4.05 8.15
CA ARG A 285 -5.46 -3.03 9.09
C ARG A 285 -4.41 -2.11 9.67
N SER A 286 -3.13 -2.46 9.59
CA SER A 286 -2.03 -1.57 9.98
C SER A 286 -1.98 -0.26 9.21
N ILE A 287 -2.48 -0.25 7.96
CA ILE A 287 -2.55 0.93 7.08
C ILE A 287 -3.97 1.45 6.88
N SER A 288 -4.94 0.93 7.65
CA SER A 288 -6.33 1.43 7.64
C SER A 288 -6.43 2.79 8.32
N ARG A 289 -7.53 3.51 8.05
CA ARG A 289 -7.80 4.81 8.64
C ARG A 289 -7.93 4.76 10.18
N GLU A 290 -8.48 3.67 10.71
CA GLU A 290 -8.70 3.49 12.16
C GLU A 290 -7.39 3.31 12.92
N ARG A 291 -6.26 3.16 12.20
CA ARG A 291 -4.97 2.87 12.79
C ARG A 291 -3.89 3.85 12.35
N THR A 292 -3.59 4.83 13.20
CA THR A 292 -2.45 5.71 13.01
C THR A 292 -1.14 4.95 13.22
N LEU A 293 -0.27 4.92 12.21
CA LEU A 293 1.05 4.31 12.29
C LEU A 293 1.98 5.13 13.18
N ARG A 294 2.46 4.54 14.27
CA ARG A 294 3.40 5.18 15.21
C ARG A 294 4.85 5.03 14.78
N TYR A 295 5.14 5.41 13.54
CA TYR A 295 6.45 5.25 12.91
C TYR A 295 6.82 6.49 12.11
N LYS A 296 8.13 6.71 11.90
CA LYS A 296 8.62 7.71 10.96
C LYS A 296 8.02 7.46 9.57
N HIS A 297 7.75 8.53 8.83
CA HIS A 297 7.14 8.47 7.49
C HIS A 297 7.87 7.49 6.55
N SER A 298 9.22 7.45 6.60
CA SER A 298 10.02 6.53 5.79
C SER A 298 9.78 5.05 6.11
N LYS A 299 9.59 4.69 7.40
CA LYS A 299 9.20 3.33 7.78
C LYS A 299 7.76 3.02 7.40
N ALA A 300 6.86 3.98 7.58
CA ALA A 300 5.47 3.83 7.17
C ALA A 300 5.34 3.57 5.66
N ALA A 301 6.13 4.27 4.83
CA ALA A 301 6.20 4.01 3.39
C ALA A 301 6.61 2.56 3.08
N ILE A 302 7.61 2.00 3.76
CA ILE A 302 8.02 0.59 3.58
C ILE A 302 6.87 -0.36 3.93
N PHE A 303 6.08 -0.09 4.97
CA PHE A 303 4.93 -0.92 5.34
C PHE A 303 3.84 -0.84 4.27
N ILE A 304 3.56 0.35 3.74
CA ILE A 304 2.60 0.54 2.64
C ILE A 304 3.02 -0.28 1.42
N TYR A 305 4.29 -0.19 0.99
CA TYR A 305 4.83 -0.99 -0.11
C TYR A 305 4.73 -2.48 0.16
N THR A 306 5.07 -2.94 1.37
CA THR A 306 4.97 -4.35 1.76
C THR A 306 3.53 -4.85 1.67
N CYS A 307 2.57 -4.09 2.20
CA CYS A 307 1.15 -4.42 2.13
C CYS A 307 0.66 -4.49 0.67
N THR A 308 1.09 -3.56 -0.19
CA THR A 308 0.74 -3.54 -1.61
C THR A 308 1.32 -4.74 -2.37
N ILE A 309 2.58 -5.12 -2.08
CA ILE A 309 3.20 -6.33 -2.64
C ILE A 309 2.40 -7.58 -2.24
N PHE A 310 2.08 -7.72 -0.98
CA PHE A 310 1.30 -8.84 -0.47
C PHE A 310 -0.12 -8.88 -1.03
N HIS A 311 -0.76 -7.70 -1.20
CA HIS A 311 -2.05 -7.60 -1.86
C HIS A 311 -1.99 -8.15 -3.29
N ASN A 312 -1.03 -7.73 -4.08
CA ASN A 312 -0.87 -8.19 -5.46
C ASN A 312 -0.60 -9.71 -5.54
N ILE A 313 0.19 -10.25 -4.61
CA ILE A 313 0.43 -11.70 -4.54
C ILE A 313 -0.87 -12.45 -4.26
N LEU A 314 -1.71 -11.94 -3.36
CA LEU A 314 -3.00 -12.57 -3.02
C LEU A 314 -3.99 -12.50 -4.20
N GLU A 315 -4.14 -11.32 -4.84
CA GLU A 315 -5.01 -11.16 -6.01
C GLU A 315 -4.60 -12.09 -7.16
N LYS A 316 -3.30 -12.12 -7.50
CA LYS A 316 -2.77 -13.01 -8.55
C LYS A 316 -2.96 -14.50 -8.27
N ARG A 317 -3.11 -14.90 -7.01
CA ARG A 317 -3.40 -16.27 -6.59
C ARG A 317 -4.89 -16.57 -6.42
N GLY A 318 -5.78 -15.62 -6.76
CA GLY A 318 -7.22 -15.76 -6.61
C GLY A 318 -7.69 -15.85 -5.16
N ILE A 319 -6.94 -15.28 -4.22
CA ILE A 319 -7.27 -15.28 -2.79
C ILE A 319 -7.97 -13.95 -2.49
N PHE A 320 -9.29 -13.94 -2.64
CA PHE A 320 -10.11 -12.75 -2.46
C PHE A 320 -10.66 -12.66 -1.03
N LEU A 321 -10.95 -11.43 -0.59
CA LEU A 321 -11.78 -11.19 0.58
C LEU A 321 -13.25 -11.34 0.21
N ASN A 322 -14.06 -11.86 1.13
CA ASN A 322 -15.50 -11.82 1.01
C ASN A 322 -15.99 -10.37 1.13
N GLU A 323 -17.10 -10.03 0.49
CA GLU A 323 -17.67 -8.66 0.55
C GLU A 323 -17.94 -8.19 1.99
N THR A 324 -18.33 -9.09 2.88
CA THR A 324 -18.54 -8.80 4.31
C THR A 324 -17.25 -8.49 5.08
N GLU A 325 -16.08 -8.85 4.55
CA GLU A 325 -14.77 -8.57 5.15
C GLU A 325 -14.20 -7.23 4.70
N ILE A 326 -14.74 -6.64 3.63
CA ILE A 326 -14.32 -5.35 3.10
C ILE A 326 -14.95 -4.26 3.97
N LEU A 327 -14.10 -3.52 4.68
CA LEU A 327 -14.54 -2.40 5.48
C LEU A 327 -15.01 -1.27 4.54
N PRO A 328 -16.20 -0.69 4.79
CA PRO A 328 -16.62 0.47 4.02
C PRO A 328 -15.64 1.62 4.23
N ASP A 329 -15.22 2.27 3.15
CA ASP A 329 -14.48 3.52 3.28
C ASP A 329 -15.46 4.59 3.81
N ARG A 330 -15.30 4.92 5.10
CA ARG A 330 -16.09 5.96 5.78
C ARG A 330 -15.55 7.37 5.53
N SER A 331 -14.70 7.54 4.55
CA SER A 331 -14.25 8.86 4.16
C SER A 331 -15.44 9.61 3.55
N PRO A 332 -15.80 10.81 4.03
CA PRO A 332 -16.76 11.63 3.32
C PRO A 332 -16.23 11.90 1.92
N PRO A 333 -17.12 11.97 0.90
CA PRO A 333 -16.72 12.32 -0.45
C PRO A 333 -15.91 13.63 -0.41
N GLU A 334 -14.82 13.67 -1.14
CA GLU A 334 -14.02 14.89 -1.23
C GLU A 334 -14.84 15.92 -2.05
N ASN A 335 -15.05 17.10 -1.47
CA ASN A 335 -15.54 18.22 -2.23
C ASN A 335 -14.46 18.55 -3.27
N VAL A 336 -14.75 18.26 -4.52
CA VAL A 336 -13.88 18.57 -5.63
C VAL A 336 -13.93 20.08 -5.86
N GLU A 337 -12.96 20.80 -5.31
CA GLU A 337 -12.71 22.16 -5.77
C GLU A 337 -12.25 22.09 -7.23
N THR A 338 -13.00 22.68 -8.11
CA THR A 338 -12.67 22.77 -9.53
C THR A 338 -11.42 23.64 -9.67
N ILE A 339 -10.25 23.01 -9.79
CA ILE A 339 -8.99 23.72 -9.96
C ILE A 339 -8.92 24.18 -11.42
N SER A 340 -9.32 25.42 -11.69
CA SER A 340 -9.37 26.02 -13.02
C SER A 340 -7.99 26.15 -13.72
N GLU A 341 -6.91 26.11 -12.96
CA GLU A 341 -5.54 26.27 -13.49
C GLU A 341 -4.94 25.01 -14.15
N ILE A 342 -5.53 23.83 -13.93
CA ILE A 342 -5.01 22.56 -14.48
C ILE A 342 -5.38 22.39 -15.97
N HIS A 343 -6.22 23.25 -16.52
CA HIS A 343 -6.82 23.12 -17.85
C HIS A 343 -6.17 24.00 -18.92
N SER A 344 -4.87 24.27 -18.83
CA SER A 344 -4.14 25.05 -19.83
C SER A 344 -2.90 24.32 -20.34
N GLY A 345 -2.51 24.59 -21.59
CA GLY A 345 -1.26 24.10 -22.19
C GLY A 345 -1.46 23.02 -23.27
N GLU A 346 -0.34 22.66 -23.91
CA GLU A 346 -0.31 21.70 -25.03
C GLU A 346 -0.90 20.33 -24.66
N TYR A 347 -0.56 19.80 -23.49
CA TYR A 347 -1.05 18.47 -23.06
C TYR A 347 -2.55 18.47 -22.82
N TYR A 348 -3.12 19.57 -22.31
CA TYR A 348 -4.56 19.69 -22.16
C TYR A 348 -5.29 19.64 -23.50
N THR A 349 -4.85 20.44 -24.49
CA THR A 349 -5.45 20.46 -25.83
C THR A 349 -5.39 19.09 -26.51
N ARG A 350 -4.22 18.43 -26.46
CA ARG A 350 -4.05 17.09 -26.99
C ARG A 350 -4.87 16.04 -26.22
N GLY A 351 -4.94 16.17 -24.89
CA GLY A 351 -5.75 15.31 -24.02
C GLY A 351 -7.25 15.44 -24.32
N ARG A 352 -7.74 16.68 -24.51
CA ARG A 352 -9.13 16.95 -24.92
C ARG A 352 -9.47 16.28 -26.24
N ALA A 353 -8.62 16.42 -27.25
CA ALA A 353 -8.80 15.78 -28.55
C ALA A 353 -8.75 14.24 -28.44
N ALA A 354 -7.87 13.68 -27.62
CA ALA A 354 -7.79 12.23 -27.40
C ALA A 354 -9.04 11.70 -26.67
N ARG A 355 -9.51 12.38 -25.62
CA ARG A 355 -10.74 12.03 -24.91
C ARG A 355 -11.96 12.13 -25.83
N GLN A 356 -12.07 13.18 -26.67
CA GLN A 356 -13.17 13.32 -27.61
C GLN A 356 -13.20 12.16 -28.63
N ARG A 357 -12.03 11.74 -29.16
CA ARG A 357 -11.98 10.53 -30.00
C ARG A 357 -12.50 9.30 -29.27
N CYS A 358 -12.14 9.13 -28.00
CA CYS A 358 -12.64 8.02 -27.19
C CYS A 358 -14.17 8.09 -27.03
N ILE A 359 -14.73 9.26 -26.71
CA ILE A 359 -16.19 9.49 -26.58
C ILE A 359 -16.93 9.10 -27.87
N ASN A 360 -16.42 9.52 -29.02
CA ASN A 360 -17.03 9.22 -30.32
C ASN A 360 -17.03 7.71 -30.66
N THR A 361 -16.18 6.91 -30.04
CA THR A 361 -16.11 5.45 -30.25
C THR A 361 -17.01 4.64 -29.31
N LEU A 362 -17.68 5.27 -28.34
CA LEU A 362 -18.50 4.55 -27.36
C LEU A 362 -19.83 4.02 -27.91
N ASN A 363 -20.29 4.53 -29.05
CA ASN A 363 -21.54 4.14 -29.68
C ASN A 363 -21.35 3.22 -30.91
N ASN A 364 -20.12 2.89 -31.23
CA ASN A 364 -19.72 1.93 -32.24
C ASN A 364 -19.13 0.69 -31.54
#